data_5e04e35ae4cb4a71d4b890782a3915fd
#
_entry.id   5e04e35ae4cb4a71d4b890782a3915fd
#
_cell.length_a   1.000
_cell.length_b   1.000
_cell.length_c   1.000
_cell.angle_alpha   90.00
_cell.angle_beta   90.00
_cell.angle_gamma   90.00
#
_symmetry.space_group_name_H-M   'P 1'
#
loop_
_entity.id
_entity.type
_entity.pdbx_description
1 polymer ?
#
loop_
_entity_poly.entity_id
_entity_poly.type
_entity_poly.pdbx_seq_one_letter_code
_entity_poly.pdbx_strand_id
1 'polypeptide(L)'
;MVDTAASVRQRLLNIARDKNRPFNEVLQYFAMERFLYRLGKSDHDRKFILKGALMLVAWKAPLTRSTKDIDLLGRMNNTIEDVVDAIKAACSLEVIPDGLLFDVKSVAGQRIAEETDYEGVRVRFRGTLGNARITMQVDVGFGDAVVPGPAEVDYPTL
;
A
#
# COMPACT_ATOMS: atom_id res chain seq x y z
N MET A 1 1.93 5.85 -29.69
CA MET A 1 1.49 5.18 -28.45
C MET A 1 2.16 5.85 -27.25
N VAL A 2 1.42 6.24 -26.26
CA VAL A 2 1.98 6.87 -25.06
C VAL A 2 2.48 5.79 -24.11
N ASP A 3 3.73 5.92 -23.70
CA ASP A 3 4.29 5.05 -22.65
C ASP A 3 3.87 5.63 -21.29
N THR A 4 2.86 5.01 -20.68
CA THR A 4 2.30 5.47 -19.40
C THR A 4 3.35 5.40 -18.28
N ALA A 5 4.14 4.33 -18.24
CA ALA A 5 5.18 4.20 -17.21
C ALA A 5 6.24 5.29 -17.32
N ALA A 6 6.70 5.59 -18.53
CA ALA A 6 7.67 6.66 -18.73
C ALA A 6 7.10 8.03 -18.37
N SER A 7 5.87 8.29 -18.73
CA SER A 7 5.19 9.56 -18.40
C SER A 7 5.04 9.72 -16.88
N VAL A 8 4.59 8.70 -16.20
CA VAL A 8 4.43 8.73 -14.73
C VAL A 8 5.79 8.87 -14.05
N ARG A 9 6.79 8.12 -14.51
CA ARG A 9 8.14 8.21 -13.96
C ARG A 9 8.68 9.64 -14.04
N GLN A 10 8.48 10.30 -15.18
CA GLN A 10 8.95 11.68 -15.34
C GLN A 10 8.24 12.63 -14.36
N ARG A 11 6.93 12.45 -14.17
CA ARG A 11 6.19 13.27 -13.20
C ARG A 11 6.68 13.05 -11.78
N LEU A 12 6.98 11.81 -11.40
CA LEU A 12 7.52 11.51 -10.08
C LEU A 12 8.92 12.08 -9.89
N LEU A 13 9.76 12.07 -10.93
CA LEU A 13 11.07 12.74 -10.89
C LEU A 13 10.92 14.23 -10.65
N ASN A 14 9.95 14.87 -11.31
CA ASN A 14 9.68 16.29 -11.13
C ASN A 14 9.24 16.60 -9.70
N ILE A 15 8.37 15.77 -9.13
CA ILE A 15 7.92 15.91 -7.74
C ILE A 15 9.10 15.76 -6.78
N ALA A 16 9.93 14.73 -7.00
CA ALA A 16 11.10 14.49 -6.15
C ALA A 16 12.03 15.69 -6.13
N ARG A 17 12.28 16.28 -7.31
CA ARG A 17 13.12 17.48 -7.43
C ARG A 17 12.48 18.69 -6.75
N ASP A 18 11.19 18.93 -7.00
CA ASP A 18 10.49 20.10 -6.47
C ASP A 18 10.37 20.06 -4.94
N LYS A 19 10.20 18.86 -4.38
CA LYS A 19 10.09 18.66 -2.93
C LYS A 19 11.42 18.35 -2.26
N ASN A 20 12.50 18.27 -3.03
CA ASN A 20 13.84 17.92 -2.56
C ASN A 20 13.84 16.59 -1.79
N ARG A 21 13.26 15.56 -2.39
CA ARG A 21 13.19 14.21 -1.83
C ARG A 21 13.77 13.18 -2.78
N PRO A 22 14.35 12.07 -2.25
CA PRO A 22 14.85 11.01 -3.12
C PRO A 22 13.74 10.44 -4.01
N PHE A 23 14.09 10.15 -5.27
CA PHE A 23 13.14 9.56 -6.22
C PHE A 23 12.55 8.25 -5.70
N ASN A 24 13.37 7.38 -5.11
CA ASN A 24 12.90 6.10 -4.60
C ASN A 24 11.86 6.26 -3.49
N GLU A 25 11.96 7.30 -2.68
CA GLU A 25 10.95 7.60 -1.67
C GLU A 25 9.62 8.00 -2.32
N VAL A 26 9.67 8.90 -3.30
CA VAL A 26 8.48 9.35 -4.02
C VAL A 26 7.83 8.17 -4.75
N LEU A 27 8.64 7.34 -5.40
CA LEU A 27 8.16 6.15 -6.08
C LEU A 27 7.47 5.18 -5.12
N GLN A 28 8.05 4.97 -3.92
CA GLN A 28 7.47 4.09 -2.91
C GLN A 28 6.12 4.61 -2.44
N TYR A 29 6.00 5.90 -2.17
CA TYR A 29 4.71 6.50 -1.78
C TYR A 29 3.67 6.39 -2.89
N PHE A 30 4.07 6.60 -4.13
CA PHE A 30 3.17 6.44 -5.27
C PHE A 30 2.66 4.99 -5.36
N ALA A 31 3.56 4.03 -5.24
CA ALA A 31 3.19 2.61 -5.31
C ALA A 31 2.25 2.22 -4.16
N MET A 32 2.50 2.70 -2.94
CA MET A 32 1.62 2.44 -1.79
C MET A 32 0.23 3.06 -2.00
N GLU A 33 0.17 4.30 -2.47
CA GLU A 33 -1.10 4.96 -2.81
C GLU A 33 -1.87 4.18 -3.87
N ARG A 34 -1.20 3.74 -4.94
CA ARG A 34 -1.86 3.02 -6.02
C ARG A 34 -2.28 1.61 -5.61
N PHE A 35 -1.53 0.98 -4.70
CA PHE A 35 -1.97 -0.28 -4.12
C PHE A 35 -3.24 -0.10 -3.27
N LEU A 36 -3.26 0.92 -2.40
CA LEU A 36 -4.44 1.21 -1.58
C LEU A 36 -5.66 1.55 -2.43
N TYR A 37 -5.45 2.24 -3.55
CA TYR A 37 -6.52 2.51 -4.52
C TYR A 37 -7.12 1.20 -5.04
N ARG A 38 -6.27 0.24 -5.43
CA ARG A 38 -6.73 -1.07 -5.91
C ARG A 38 -7.45 -1.84 -4.81
N LEU A 39 -6.90 -1.85 -3.61
CA LEU A 39 -7.52 -2.52 -2.47
C LEU A 39 -8.91 -1.93 -2.18
N GLY A 40 -9.04 -0.60 -2.23
CA GLY A 40 -10.31 0.09 -2.02
C GLY A 40 -11.35 -0.18 -3.09
N LYS A 41 -10.91 -0.55 -4.31
CA LYS A 41 -11.81 -0.92 -5.42
C LYS A 41 -12.09 -2.42 -5.48
N SER A 42 -11.37 -3.22 -4.69
CA SER A 42 -11.55 -4.67 -4.68
C SER A 42 -12.76 -5.06 -3.82
N ASP A 43 -13.17 -6.32 -3.94
CA ASP A 43 -14.24 -6.88 -3.10
C ASP A 43 -13.83 -7.05 -1.64
N HIS A 44 -12.57 -6.77 -1.32
CA HIS A 44 -12.00 -6.92 0.03
C HIS A 44 -11.81 -5.60 0.76
N ASP A 45 -12.31 -4.48 0.23
CA ASP A 45 -12.08 -3.16 0.79
C ASP A 45 -12.51 -3.02 2.24
N ARG A 46 -13.63 -3.64 2.61
CA ARG A 46 -14.20 -3.54 3.97
C ARG A 46 -13.48 -4.41 4.99
N LYS A 47 -12.59 -5.28 4.54
CA LYS A 47 -11.82 -6.17 5.41
C LYS A 47 -10.62 -5.50 6.06
N PHE A 48 -10.29 -4.28 5.64
CA PHE A 48 -9.08 -3.59 6.07
C PHE A 48 -9.35 -2.15 6.45
N ILE A 49 -8.65 -1.70 7.48
CA ILE A 49 -8.62 -0.30 7.90
C ILE A 49 -7.17 0.15 7.90
N LEU A 50 -6.90 1.28 7.26
CA LEU A 50 -5.56 1.86 7.21
C LEU A 50 -5.17 2.40 8.59
N LYS A 51 -3.99 2.05 9.08
CA LYS A 51 -3.44 2.57 10.32
C LYS A 51 -1.96 2.91 10.14
N GLY A 52 -1.32 3.42 11.21
CA GLY A 52 0.10 3.72 11.20
C GLY A 52 0.45 5.02 10.49
N ALA A 53 1.68 5.10 9.99
CA ALA A 53 2.22 6.33 9.41
C ALA A 53 1.47 6.78 8.16
N LEU A 54 0.95 5.85 7.35
CA LEU A 54 0.17 6.20 6.16
C LEU A 54 -1.18 6.81 6.53
N MET A 55 -1.76 6.43 7.67
CA MET A 55 -2.97 7.09 8.16
C MET A 55 -2.70 8.56 8.44
N LEU A 56 -1.52 8.90 8.99
CA LEU A 56 -1.13 10.29 9.19
C LEU A 56 -1.04 11.06 7.87
N VAL A 57 -0.55 10.43 6.81
CA VAL A 57 -0.53 11.04 5.48
C VAL A 57 -1.96 11.28 5.00
N ALA A 58 -2.85 10.29 5.16
CA ALA A 58 -4.26 10.43 4.75
C ALA A 58 -4.95 11.56 5.49
N TRP A 59 -4.60 11.80 6.74
CA TRP A 59 -5.13 12.92 7.53
C TRP A 59 -4.34 14.22 7.35
N LYS A 60 -3.41 14.24 6.38
CA LYS A 60 -2.59 15.41 6.03
C LYS A 60 -1.70 15.90 7.18
N ALA A 61 -1.37 14.99 8.09
CA ALA A 61 -0.44 15.30 9.17
C ALA A 61 1.00 15.31 8.63
N PRO A 62 1.87 16.19 9.18
CA PRO A 62 3.26 16.18 8.76
C PRO A 62 3.94 14.87 9.13
N LEU A 63 4.73 14.33 8.21
CA LEU A 63 5.58 13.17 8.47
C LEU A 63 6.98 13.63 8.81
N THR A 64 7.51 13.13 9.93
CA THR A 64 8.89 13.44 10.34
C THR A 64 9.89 12.49 9.70
N ARG A 65 9.43 11.36 9.16
CA ARG A 65 10.27 10.36 8.50
C ARG A 65 9.46 9.66 7.41
N SER A 66 10.17 9.06 6.44
CA SER A 66 9.56 8.23 5.42
C SER A 66 9.01 6.95 6.01
N THR A 67 7.92 6.45 5.44
CA THR A 67 7.44 5.10 5.70
C THR A 67 7.54 4.29 4.42
N LYS A 68 7.86 3.00 4.56
CA LYS A 68 7.95 2.06 3.42
C LYS A 68 6.90 0.98 3.50
N ASP A 69 6.21 0.87 4.63
CA ASP A 69 5.31 -0.23 4.92
C ASP A 69 3.89 0.29 5.09
N ILE A 70 2.95 -0.51 4.64
CA ILE A 70 1.53 -0.26 4.84
C ILE A 70 1.08 -1.06 6.05
N ASP A 71 0.46 -0.39 7.02
CA ASP A 71 -0.12 -1.02 8.21
C ASP A 71 -1.63 -1.01 8.09
N LEU A 72 -2.25 -2.19 8.17
CA LEU A 72 -3.68 -2.36 8.09
C LEU A 72 -4.20 -3.10 9.32
N LEU A 73 -5.41 -2.73 9.75
CA LEU A 73 -6.17 -3.53 10.70
C LEU A 73 -7.09 -4.46 9.89
N GLY A 74 -6.97 -5.76 10.11
CA GLY A 74 -7.79 -6.75 9.43
C GLY A 74 -9.09 -7.03 10.18
N ARG A 75 -10.18 -7.05 9.43
CA ARG A 75 -11.51 -7.44 9.89
C ARG A 75 -11.95 -8.70 9.16
N MET A 76 -11.13 -9.72 9.24
CA MET A 76 -11.31 -10.98 8.52
C MET A 76 -10.61 -12.08 9.31
N ASN A 77 -10.69 -13.31 8.83
CA ASN A 77 -9.93 -14.39 9.42
C ASN A 77 -8.43 -14.09 9.34
N ASN A 78 -7.70 -14.39 10.41
CA ASN A 78 -6.28 -14.08 10.51
C ASN A 78 -5.37 -15.15 9.90
N THR A 79 -5.90 -16.00 9.02
CA THR A 79 -5.08 -16.98 8.33
C THR A 79 -4.20 -16.31 7.28
N ILE A 80 -2.98 -16.81 7.13
CA ILE A 80 -2.07 -16.30 6.10
C ILE A 80 -2.72 -16.40 4.72
N GLU A 81 -3.35 -17.53 4.43
CA GLU A 81 -3.98 -17.78 3.13
C GLU A 81 -5.05 -16.75 2.78
N ASP A 82 -5.94 -16.43 3.72
CA ASP A 82 -7.02 -15.48 3.48
C ASP A 82 -6.48 -14.08 3.23
N VAL A 83 -5.47 -13.66 4.01
CA VAL A 83 -4.84 -12.35 3.84
C VAL A 83 -4.10 -12.28 2.49
N VAL A 84 -3.33 -13.32 2.16
CA VAL A 84 -2.60 -13.40 0.88
C VAL A 84 -3.58 -13.34 -0.30
N ASP A 85 -4.68 -14.07 -0.22
CA ASP A 85 -5.68 -14.07 -1.30
C ASP A 85 -6.29 -12.69 -1.51
N ALA A 86 -6.58 -11.96 -0.43
CA ALA A 86 -7.10 -10.59 -0.53
C ALA A 86 -6.08 -9.65 -1.18
N ILE A 87 -4.81 -9.76 -0.81
CA ILE A 87 -3.74 -8.94 -1.40
C ILE A 87 -3.56 -9.28 -2.88
N LYS A 88 -3.56 -10.57 -3.23
CA LYS A 88 -3.47 -11.01 -4.64
C LYS A 88 -4.63 -10.45 -5.47
N ALA A 89 -5.83 -10.44 -4.91
CA ALA A 89 -6.99 -9.90 -5.60
C ALA A 89 -6.80 -8.41 -5.89
N ALA A 90 -6.30 -7.64 -4.93
CA ALA A 90 -6.00 -6.23 -5.15
C ALA A 90 -4.93 -6.04 -6.23
N CYS A 91 -3.84 -6.83 -6.17
CA CYS A 91 -2.76 -6.76 -7.17
C CYS A 91 -3.22 -7.10 -8.59
N SER A 92 -4.24 -7.95 -8.71
CA SER A 92 -4.77 -8.43 -10.01
C SER A 92 -5.86 -7.53 -10.58
N LEU A 93 -6.34 -6.57 -9.80
CA LEU A 93 -7.47 -5.75 -10.21
C LEU A 93 -7.09 -4.87 -11.40
N GLU A 94 -7.93 -4.87 -12.43
CA GLU A 94 -7.77 -3.97 -13.56
C GLU A 94 -8.21 -2.56 -13.16
N VAL A 95 -7.34 -1.60 -13.44
CA VAL A 95 -7.59 -0.18 -13.18
C VAL A 95 -7.20 0.62 -14.41
N ILE A 96 -7.59 1.89 -14.45
CA ILE A 96 -7.10 2.82 -15.48
C ILE A 96 -5.56 2.80 -15.40
N PRO A 97 -4.85 2.63 -16.53
CA PRO A 97 -3.40 2.46 -16.50
C PRO A 97 -2.69 3.59 -15.76
N ASP A 98 -1.91 3.22 -14.76
CA ASP A 98 -1.10 4.13 -13.96
C ASP A 98 0.40 3.84 -14.09
N GLY A 99 0.76 2.93 -14.97
CA GLY A 99 2.13 2.53 -15.23
C GLY A 99 2.67 1.46 -14.29
N LEU A 100 1.99 1.18 -13.19
CA LEU A 100 2.43 0.17 -12.22
C LEU A 100 1.93 -1.22 -12.59
N LEU A 101 2.80 -2.20 -12.41
CA LEU A 101 2.45 -3.61 -12.49
C LEU A 101 2.90 -4.28 -11.19
N PHE A 102 1.96 -4.92 -10.51
CA PHE A 102 2.27 -5.73 -9.34
C PHE A 102 2.36 -7.20 -9.74
N ASP A 103 3.44 -7.86 -9.31
CA ASP A 103 3.68 -9.26 -9.62
C ASP A 103 2.91 -10.14 -8.63
N VAL A 104 1.73 -10.63 -9.05
CA VAL A 104 0.85 -11.45 -8.21
C VAL A 104 1.56 -12.71 -7.74
N LYS A 105 2.42 -13.28 -8.56
CA LYS A 105 3.16 -14.51 -8.21
C LYS A 105 4.17 -14.28 -7.11
N SER A 106 4.61 -13.05 -6.90
CA SER A 106 5.56 -12.72 -5.85
C SER A 106 4.92 -12.56 -4.46
N VAL A 107 3.60 -12.51 -4.39
CA VAL A 107 2.89 -12.29 -3.12
C VAL A 107 3.12 -13.46 -2.18
N ALA A 108 3.72 -13.18 -1.03
CA ALA A 108 4.03 -14.20 -0.02
C ALA A 108 3.74 -13.63 1.36
N GLY A 109 3.13 -14.46 2.21
CA GLY A 109 2.75 -14.07 3.56
C GLY A 109 3.50 -14.86 4.61
N GLN A 110 3.69 -14.25 5.77
CA GLN A 110 4.27 -14.89 6.94
C GLN A 110 3.61 -14.37 8.20
N ARG A 111 3.65 -15.21 9.24
CA ARG A 111 3.14 -14.83 10.55
C ARG A 111 4.15 -13.91 11.23
N ILE A 112 3.66 -12.83 11.87
CA ILE A 112 4.48 -11.93 12.67
C ILE A 112 3.88 -11.75 14.04
N ALA A 113 4.74 -11.48 15.05
CA ALA A 113 4.28 -11.12 16.37
C ALA A 113 3.87 -9.63 16.37
N GLU A 114 2.71 -9.35 16.95
CA GLU A 114 2.21 -7.99 17.15
C GLU A 114 2.30 -7.66 18.65
N GLU A 115 2.21 -6.36 18.97
CA GLU A 115 2.19 -5.92 20.37
C GLU A 115 0.91 -6.32 21.10
N THR A 116 -0.11 -6.73 20.34
CA THR A 116 -1.38 -7.22 20.88
C THR A 116 -1.32 -8.73 21.08
N ASP A 117 -2.37 -9.30 21.72
CA ASP A 117 -2.48 -10.74 21.96
C ASP A 117 -2.71 -11.53 20.65
N TYR A 118 -2.90 -10.87 19.53
CA TYR A 118 -3.18 -11.49 18.24
C TYR A 118 -1.97 -11.40 17.33
N GLU A 119 -1.65 -12.54 16.69
CA GLU A 119 -0.58 -12.57 15.69
C GLU A 119 -1.02 -11.88 14.41
N GLY A 120 -0.11 -11.10 13.82
CA GLY A 120 -0.32 -10.45 12.54
C GLY A 120 0.15 -11.29 11.38
N VAL A 121 -0.11 -10.77 10.18
CA VAL A 121 0.37 -11.35 8.92
C VAL A 121 1.12 -10.27 8.15
N ARG A 122 2.35 -10.58 7.76
CA ARG A 122 3.16 -9.72 6.88
C ARG A 122 3.13 -10.29 5.48
N VAL A 123 2.77 -9.44 4.52
CA VAL A 123 2.73 -9.82 3.11
C VAL A 123 3.74 -8.97 2.36
N ARG A 124 4.61 -9.62 1.58
CA ARG A 124 5.57 -8.94 0.71
C ARG A 124 5.31 -9.32 -0.73
N PHE A 125 5.49 -8.35 -1.61
CA PHE A 125 5.36 -8.57 -3.04
C PHE A 125 6.13 -7.48 -3.79
N ARG A 126 6.29 -7.69 -5.09
CA ARG A 126 7.05 -6.78 -5.95
C ARG A 126 6.16 -6.11 -6.96
N GLY A 127 6.60 -4.92 -7.38
CA GLY A 127 6.00 -4.19 -8.46
C GLY A 127 7.06 -3.54 -9.33
N THR A 128 6.62 -3.02 -10.47
CA THR A 128 7.49 -2.28 -11.37
C THR A 128 6.78 -1.06 -11.93
N LEU A 129 7.54 0.00 -12.14
CA LEU A 129 7.13 1.14 -12.93
C LEU A 129 8.17 1.27 -14.07
N GLY A 130 7.83 0.75 -15.25
CA GLY A 130 8.83 0.59 -16.32
C GLY A 130 9.98 -0.29 -15.85
N ASN A 131 11.20 0.23 -15.85
CA ASN A 131 12.38 -0.49 -15.37
C ASN A 131 12.63 -0.32 -13.88
N ALA A 132 11.91 0.56 -13.20
CA ALA A 132 12.06 0.78 -11.77
C ALA A 132 11.38 -0.34 -10.99
N ARG A 133 12.10 -0.91 -10.02
CA ARG A 133 11.61 -2.01 -9.18
C ARG A 133 11.18 -1.49 -7.82
N ILE A 134 10.10 -2.05 -7.30
CA ILE A 134 9.54 -1.65 -6.02
C ILE A 134 9.28 -2.90 -5.20
N THR A 135 9.69 -2.88 -3.93
CA THR A 135 9.33 -3.91 -2.97
C THR A 135 8.24 -3.36 -2.06
N MET A 136 7.13 -4.10 -1.97
CA MET A 136 5.97 -3.73 -1.15
C MET A 136 5.91 -4.61 0.07
N GLN A 137 5.55 -4.02 1.22
CA GLN A 137 5.27 -4.74 2.44
C GLN A 137 3.98 -4.23 3.05
N VAL A 138 3.08 -5.14 3.37
CA VAL A 138 1.82 -4.85 4.04
C VAL A 138 1.76 -5.69 5.31
N ASP A 139 1.63 -5.03 6.45
CA ASP A 139 1.48 -5.68 7.74
C ASP A 139 0.03 -5.57 8.18
N VAL A 140 -0.61 -6.70 8.40
CA VAL A 140 -2.02 -6.77 8.82
C VAL A 140 -2.07 -7.23 10.26
N GLY A 141 -2.50 -6.34 11.15
CA GLY A 141 -2.77 -6.68 12.54
C GLY A 141 -4.25 -7.00 12.75
N PHE A 142 -4.55 -7.69 13.84
CA PHE A 142 -5.91 -8.08 14.18
C PHE A 142 -6.19 -7.76 15.65
N GLY A 143 -7.45 -7.45 15.95
CA GLY A 143 -7.86 -7.26 17.32
C GLY A 143 -7.67 -5.85 17.90
N ASP A 144 -7.04 -4.93 17.18
CA ASP A 144 -6.85 -3.57 17.64
C ASP A 144 -8.16 -2.77 17.52
N ALA A 145 -8.47 -1.97 18.54
CA ALA A 145 -9.58 -1.05 18.47
C ALA A 145 -9.13 0.25 17.82
N VAL A 146 -9.94 0.79 16.90
CA VAL A 146 -9.72 2.09 16.29
C VAL A 146 -10.56 3.12 17.04
N VAL A 147 -9.91 4.14 17.62
CA VAL A 147 -10.58 5.18 18.39
C VAL A 147 -10.11 6.54 17.92
N PRO A 148 -10.98 7.44 17.47
CA PRO A 148 -12.42 7.21 17.24
C PRO A 148 -12.65 6.13 16.16
N GLY A 149 -13.87 5.70 15.96
CA GLY A 149 -14.19 4.68 14.97
C GLY A 149 -13.68 5.03 13.58
N PRO A 150 -13.55 4.03 12.69
CA PRO A 150 -13.02 4.28 11.35
C PRO A 150 -13.90 5.23 10.54
N ALA A 151 -13.26 6.04 9.71
CA ALA A 151 -13.95 6.96 8.82
C ALA A 151 -13.35 6.83 7.42
N GLU A 152 -14.15 7.06 6.38
CA GLU A 152 -13.65 7.13 5.02
C GLU A 152 -13.04 8.50 4.80
N VAL A 153 -11.81 8.51 4.31
CA VAL A 153 -11.11 9.73 3.94
C VAL A 153 -10.41 9.53 2.60
N ASP A 154 -10.28 10.62 1.85
CA ASP A 154 -9.51 10.58 0.60
C ASP A 154 -8.04 10.54 0.94
N TYR A 155 -7.34 9.51 0.44
CA TYR A 155 -5.89 9.40 0.61
C TYR A 155 -5.21 10.46 -0.25
N PRO A 156 -4.32 11.30 0.33
CA PRO A 156 -3.65 12.33 -0.45
C PRO A 156 -2.78 11.73 -1.57
N THR A 157 -2.98 12.20 -2.79
CA THR A 157 -2.16 11.77 -3.94
C THR A 157 -0.92 12.65 -4.07
N LEU A 158 0.09 12.06 -4.69
CA LEU A 158 1.33 12.79 -4.98
C LEU A 158 1.21 13.72 -6.16
#